data_ca309790d2bf322c19591554d03ab3a5
#
_entry.id   ca309790d2bf322c19591554d03ab3a5
#
_cell.length_a   1.000
_cell.length_b   1.000
_cell.length_c   1.000
_cell.angle_alpha   90.00
_cell.angle_beta   90.00
_cell.angle_gamma   90.00
#
_symmetry.space_group_name_H-M   'P 1'
#
loop_
_entity.id
_entity.type
_entity.pdbx_description
1 polymer ?
#
loop_
_entity_poly.entity_id
_entity_poly.type
_entity_poly.pdbx_seq_one_letter_code
_entity_poly.pdbx_strand_id
1 'polypeptide(L)'
;MRYSQLLVQAAELAKTEPERAEELLRKAESIALNAYPDDMILCARCWEDYFHNHDNAMRCLLEAECRSSNTSGFLAVAAAHLRHFHNSQLAERCYNKALEKATDSEDHLRIQNFLSEFAPAKAEIETTNNKGWSHLKND
;
A
#
# COMPACT_ATOMS: atom_id res chain seq x y z
N MET A 1 17.53 -11.98 12.51
CA MET A 1 17.41 -11.87 11.05
C MET A 1 16.77 -10.53 10.72
N ARG A 2 17.28 -9.87 9.70
CA ARG A 2 16.73 -8.58 9.26
C ARG A 2 15.38 -8.76 8.57
N TYR A 3 14.56 -7.74 8.66
CA TYR A 3 13.24 -7.71 8.02
C TYR A 3 13.29 -8.10 6.54
N SER A 4 14.18 -7.50 5.77
CA SER A 4 14.30 -7.80 4.33
C SER A 4 14.68 -9.25 4.06
N GLN A 5 15.52 -9.84 4.91
CA GLN A 5 15.92 -11.23 4.77
C GLN A 5 14.75 -12.18 5.04
N LEU A 6 13.90 -11.83 6.00
CA LEU A 6 12.69 -12.62 6.30
C LEU A 6 11.75 -12.63 5.11
N LEU A 7 11.55 -11.49 4.46
CA LEU A 7 10.68 -11.39 3.29
C LEU A 7 11.24 -12.20 2.11
N VAL A 8 12.54 -12.10 1.85
CA VAL A 8 13.18 -12.86 0.77
C VAL A 8 13.05 -14.35 1.01
N GLN A 9 13.34 -14.81 2.22
CA GLN A 9 13.24 -16.23 2.55
C GLN A 9 11.80 -16.75 2.48
N ALA A 10 10.85 -15.93 2.96
CA ALA A 10 9.44 -16.30 2.87
C ALA A 10 9.02 -16.50 1.41
N ALA A 11 9.42 -15.57 0.54
CA ALA A 11 9.12 -15.66 -0.89
C ALA A 11 9.74 -16.90 -1.52
N GLU A 12 10.99 -17.20 -1.19
CA GLU A 12 11.69 -18.38 -1.72
C GLU A 12 11.07 -19.70 -1.30
N LEU A 13 10.57 -19.78 -0.05
CA LEU A 13 10.02 -21.01 0.51
C LEU A 13 8.52 -21.17 0.27
N ALA A 14 7.85 -20.16 -0.26
CA ALA A 14 6.39 -20.15 -0.37
C ALA A 14 5.84 -21.38 -1.12
N LYS A 15 6.53 -21.88 -2.13
CA LYS A 15 6.07 -23.02 -2.92
C LYS A 15 6.50 -24.35 -2.34
N THR A 16 7.66 -24.42 -1.70
CA THR A 16 8.26 -25.69 -1.24
C THR A 16 8.00 -25.99 0.22
N GLU A 17 7.97 -24.96 1.06
CA GLU A 17 7.75 -25.08 2.50
C GLU A 17 6.78 -23.99 2.95
N PRO A 18 5.50 -24.05 2.55
CA PRO A 18 4.55 -22.95 2.78
C PRO A 18 4.33 -22.61 4.25
N GLU A 19 4.33 -23.60 5.14
CA GLU A 19 4.14 -23.35 6.56
C GLU A 19 5.29 -22.57 7.17
N ARG A 20 6.51 -22.93 6.82
CA ARG A 20 7.71 -22.23 7.27
C ARG A 20 7.77 -20.84 6.66
N ALA A 21 7.43 -20.73 5.39
CA ALA A 21 7.37 -19.43 4.70
C ALA A 21 6.39 -18.48 5.40
N GLU A 22 5.22 -18.98 5.77
CA GLU A 22 4.22 -18.20 6.47
C GLU A 22 4.72 -17.74 7.85
N GLU A 23 5.39 -18.61 8.59
CA GLU A 23 5.99 -18.24 9.87
C GLU A 23 6.99 -17.09 9.72
N LEU A 24 7.83 -17.15 8.68
CA LEU A 24 8.81 -16.11 8.41
C LEU A 24 8.12 -14.79 8.04
N LEU A 25 7.06 -14.86 7.26
CA LEU A 25 6.31 -13.66 6.87
C LEU A 25 5.62 -13.02 8.07
N ARG A 26 5.02 -13.83 8.95
CA ARG A 26 4.39 -13.33 10.18
C ARG A 26 5.42 -12.69 11.11
N LYS A 27 6.63 -13.24 11.16
CA LYS A 27 7.72 -12.66 11.91
C LYS A 27 8.13 -11.31 11.33
N ALA A 28 8.18 -11.20 9.99
CA ALA A 28 8.45 -9.93 9.33
C ALA A 28 7.38 -8.89 9.66
N GLU A 29 6.11 -9.29 9.68
CA GLU A 29 5.02 -8.39 10.08
C GLU A 29 5.21 -7.86 11.50
N SER A 30 5.62 -8.72 12.43
CA SER A 30 5.86 -8.30 13.81
C SER A 30 6.91 -7.19 13.89
N ILE A 31 7.94 -7.30 13.08
CA ILE A 31 8.99 -6.27 13.00
C ILE A 31 8.43 -5.01 12.34
N ALA A 32 7.68 -5.18 11.25
CA ALA A 32 7.12 -4.06 10.46
C ALA A 32 6.12 -3.22 11.26
N LEU A 33 5.43 -3.80 12.24
CA LEU A 33 4.46 -3.07 13.06
C LEU A 33 5.07 -1.88 13.79
N ASN A 34 6.38 -1.92 14.04
CA ASN A 34 7.09 -0.85 14.75
C ASN A 34 7.91 0.02 13.81
N ALA A 35 7.70 -0.11 12.49
CA ALA A 35 8.47 0.56 11.47
C ALA A 35 7.58 1.48 10.63
N TYR A 36 8.01 1.77 9.41
CA TYR A 36 7.28 2.66 8.50
C TYR A 36 6.15 1.91 7.79
N PRO A 37 5.10 2.63 7.34
CA PRO A 37 4.03 2.00 6.57
C PRO A 37 4.53 1.19 5.37
N ASP A 38 5.63 1.62 4.74
CA ASP A 38 6.21 0.92 3.59
C ASP A 38 6.55 -0.55 3.90
N ASP A 39 6.97 -0.84 5.11
CA ASP A 39 7.31 -2.21 5.51
C ASP A 39 6.07 -3.09 5.54
N MET A 40 4.95 -2.58 6.02
CA MET A 40 3.69 -3.32 6.01
C MET A 40 3.16 -3.50 4.58
N ILE A 41 3.39 -2.52 3.71
CA ILE A 41 3.02 -2.63 2.29
C ILE A 41 3.80 -3.77 1.63
N LEU A 42 5.09 -3.92 1.94
CA LEU A 42 5.88 -5.03 1.43
C LEU A 42 5.36 -6.38 1.92
N CYS A 43 4.94 -6.46 3.18
CA CYS A 43 4.30 -7.67 3.70
C CYS A 43 3.01 -7.99 2.93
N ALA A 44 2.20 -6.97 2.66
CA ALA A 44 0.96 -7.14 1.89
C ALA A 44 1.25 -7.71 0.50
N ARG A 45 2.27 -7.20 -0.17
CA ARG A 45 2.67 -7.69 -1.48
C ARG A 45 3.12 -9.15 -1.43
N CYS A 46 3.84 -9.53 -0.38
CA CYS A 46 4.25 -10.93 -0.21
C CYS A 46 3.03 -11.84 -0.04
N TRP A 47 2.07 -11.44 0.78
CA TRP A 47 0.84 -12.24 0.94
C TRP A 47 0.11 -12.41 -0.39
N GLU A 48 0.02 -11.36 -1.20
CA GLU A 48 -0.69 -11.42 -2.48
C GLU A 48 0.11 -12.20 -3.52
N ASP A 49 1.37 -11.85 -3.73
CA ASP A 49 2.17 -12.36 -4.85
C ASP A 49 2.65 -13.80 -4.65
N TYR A 50 3.00 -14.17 -3.43
CA TYR A 50 3.62 -15.47 -3.16
C TYR A 50 2.70 -16.45 -2.45
N PHE A 51 1.77 -15.96 -1.67
CA PHE A 51 0.84 -16.83 -0.92
C PHE A 51 -0.58 -16.81 -1.50
N HIS A 52 -0.84 -15.90 -2.42
CA HIS A 52 -2.18 -15.72 -3.01
C HIS A 52 -3.26 -15.56 -1.95
N ASN A 53 -2.91 -14.88 -0.87
CA ASN A 53 -3.80 -14.65 0.27
C ASN A 53 -4.20 -13.18 0.32
N HIS A 54 -5.28 -12.87 -0.40
CA HIS A 54 -5.78 -11.51 -0.52
C HIS A 54 -6.23 -10.93 0.82
N ASP A 55 -6.87 -11.72 1.66
CA ASP A 55 -7.37 -11.26 2.95
C ASP A 55 -6.25 -10.78 3.86
N ASN A 56 -5.16 -11.53 3.94
CA ASN A 56 -4.00 -11.12 4.71
C ASN A 56 -3.29 -9.91 4.09
N ALA A 57 -3.26 -9.83 2.76
CA ALA A 57 -2.69 -8.66 2.08
C ALA A 57 -3.49 -7.40 2.44
N MET A 58 -4.82 -7.46 2.40
CA MET A 58 -5.68 -6.33 2.76
C MET A 58 -5.53 -5.95 4.23
N ARG A 59 -5.40 -6.94 5.11
CA ARG A 59 -5.15 -6.72 6.53
C ARG A 59 -3.85 -5.92 6.73
N CYS A 60 -2.79 -6.26 6.02
CA CYS A 60 -1.52 -5.55 6.11
C CYS A 60 -1.63 -4.12 5.58
N LEU A 61 -2.36 -3.90 4.49
CA LEU A 61 -2.57 -2.56 3.96
C LEU A 61 -3.39 -1.69 4.91
N LEU A 62 -4.40 -2.27 5.54
CA LEU A 62 -5.19 -1.56 6.54
C LEU A 62 -4.33 -1.18 7.74
N GLU A 63 -3.44 -2.06 8.18
CA GLU A 63 -2.51 -1.77 9.25
C GLU A 63 -1.55 -0.65 8.84
N ALA A 64 -1.05 -0.67 7.60
CA ALA A 64 -0.20 0.40 7.08
C ALA A 64 -0.94 1.75 7.11
N GLU A 65 -2.20 1.76 6.74
CA GLU A 65 -3.03 2.96 6.81
C GLU A 65 -3.16 3.45 8.25
N CYS A 66 -3.46 2.55 9.18
CA CYS A 66 -3.60 2.89 10.60
C CYS A 66 -2.31 3.45 11.21
N ARG A 67 -1.16 3.01 10.70
CA ARG A 67 0.16 3.46 11.16
C ARG A 67 0.60 4.75 10.49
N SER A 68 -0.06 5.18 9.43
CA SER A 68 0.29 6.40 8.72
C SER A 68 -0.14 7.62 9.54
N SER A 69 0.73 8.62 9.60
CA SER A 69 0.49 9.83 10.36
C SER A 69 0.73 11.11 9.56
N ASN A 70 1.20 10.99 8.34
CA ASN A 70 1.54 12.13 7.49
C ASN A 70 1.16 11.86 6.04
N THR A 71 1.22 12.91 5.23
CA THR A 71 0.89 12.86 3.80
C THR A 71 1.66 11.75 3.08
N SER A 72 2.96 11.65 3.30
CA SER A 72 3.81 10.64 2.65
C SER A 72 3.32 9.22 2.92
N GLY A 73 3.00 8.90 4.18
CA GLY A 73 2.52 7.58 4.57
C GLY A 73 1.20 7.23 3.89
N PHE A 74 0.23 8.13 3.92
CA PHE A 74 -1.06 7.88 3.30
C PHE A 74 -0.96 7.74 1.78
N LEU A 75 -0.10 8.53 1.13
CA LEU A 75 0.12 8.40 -0.31
C LEU A 75 0.76 7.07 -0.67
N ALA A 76 1.67 6.56 0.17
CA ALA A 76 2.29 5.25 -0.05
C ALA A 76 1.24 4.14 -0.05
N VAL A 77 0.30 4.17 0.89
CA VAL A 77 -0.77 3.17 0.95
C VAL A 77 -1.72 3.31 -0.23
N ALA A 78 -2.09 4.55 -0.59
CA ALA A 78 -2.93 4.80 -1.75
C ALA A 78 -2.28 4.26 -3.03
N ALA A 79 -0.99 4.51 -3.21
CA ALA A 79 -0.24 4.02 -4.35
C ALA A 79 -0.24 2.50 -4.40
N ALA A 80 -0.06 1.84 -3.27
CA ALA A 80 -0.08 0.38 -3.20
C ALA A 80 -1.43 -0.19 -3.65
N HIS A 81 -2.54 0.41 -3.20
CA HIS A 81 -3.87 -0.01 -3.63
C HIS A 81 -4.04 0.10 -5.14
N LEU A 82 -3.52 1.16 -5.75
CA LEU A 82 -3.66 1.37 -7.19
C LEU A 82 -2.72 0.49 -8.02
N ARG A 83 -1.46 0.35 -7.59
CA ARG A 83 -0.45 -0.41 -8.35
C ARG A 83 -0.65 -1.91 -8.29
N HIS A 84 -1.02 -2.43 -7.12
CA HIS A 84 -0.94 -3.86 -6.87
C HIS A 84 -2.29 -4.53 -6.61
N PHE A 85 -3.29 -3.77 -6.21
CA PHE A 85 -4.56 -4.35 -5.76
C PHE A 85 -5.77 -3.83 -6.52
N HIS A 86 -5.59 -2.81 -7.35
CA HIS A 86 -6.65 -2.20 -8.17
C HIS A 86 -7.88 -1.81 -7.36
N ASN A 87 -7.66 -1.34 -6.13
CA ASN A 87 -8.74 -0.94 -5.23
C ASN A 87 -8.84 0.59 -5.16
N SER A 88 -9.66 1.16 -6.04
CA SER A 88 -9.80 2.60 -6.15
C SER A 88 -10.47 3.25 -4.94
N GLN A 89 -11.41 2.55 -4.29
CA GLN A 89 -12.13 3.10 -3.14
C GLN A 89 -11.21 3.29 -1.94
N LEU A 90 -10.41 2.28 -1.64
CA LEU A 90 -9.46 2.36 -0.54
C LEU A 90 -8.33 3.33 -0.84
N ALA A 91 -7.88 3.38 -2.10
CA ALA A 91 -6.87 4.34 -2.52
C ALA A 91 -7.37 5.77 -2.35
N GLU A 92 -8.62 6.05 -2.74
CA GLU A 92 -9.22 7.37 -2.56
C GLU A 92 -9.31 7.76 -1.09
N ARG A 93 -9.72 6.82 -0.24
CA ARG A 93 -9.78 7.08 1.21
C ARG A 93 -8.42 7.52 1.75
N CYS A 94 -7.36 6.81 1.38
CA CYS A 94 -6.01 7.15 1.79
C CYS A 94 -5.54 8.48 1.20
N TYR A 95 -5.87 8.73 -0.07
CA TYR A 95 -5.54 10.00 -0.71
C TYR A 95 -6.20 11.19 0.01
N ASN A 96 -7.47 11.06 0.38
CA ASN A 96 -8.17 12.11 1.10
C ASN A 96 -7.53 12.38 2.47
N LYS A 97 -7.09 11.33 3.16
CA LYS A 97 -6.35 11.49 4.41
C LYS A 97 -5.02 12.18 4.19
N ALA A 98 -4.35 11.89 3.07
CA ALA A 98 -3.10 12.55 2.71
C ALA A 98 -3.31 14.05 2.52
N LEU A 99 -4.41 14.44 1.86
CA LEU A 99 -4.77 15.84 1.67
C LEU A 99 -5.01 16.55 3.01
N GLU A 100 -5.70 15.89 3.93
CA GLU A 100 -5.97 16.44 5.26
C GLU A 100 -4.68 16.70 6.05
N LYS A 101 -3.66 15.89 5.84
CA LYS A 101 -2.39 16.00 6.56
C LYS A 101 -1.39 16.93 5.89
N ALA A 102 -1.65 17.38 4.67
CA ALA A 102 -0.72 18.24 3.93
C ALA A 102 -0.63 19.63 4.60
N THR A 103 0.59 20.04 4.92
CA THR A 103 0.83 21.30 5.63
C THR A 103 1.84 22.22 4.95
N ASP A 104 2.74 21.70 4.13
CA ASP A 104 3.83 22.48 3.54
C ASP A 104 3.98 22.22 2.04
N SER A 105 4.93 22.92 1.43
CA SER A 105 5.18 22.81 -0.01
C SER A 105 5.70 21.44 -0.41
N GLU A 106 6.40 20.75 0.46
CA GLU A 106 6.88 19.38 0.18
C GLU A 106 5.72 18.40 0.10
N ASP A 107 4.74 18.54 1.01
CA ASP A 107 3.55 17.71 0.97
C ASP A 107 2.74 17.96 -0.30
N HIS A 108 2.60 19.22 -0.71
CA HIS A 108 1.92 19.55 -1.95
C HIS A 108 2.65 18.97 -3.17
N LEU A 109 3.98 18.96 -3.15
CA LEU A 109 4.77 18.35 -4.22
C LEU A 109 4.56 16.84 -4.27
N ARG A 110 4.51 16.17 -3.12
CA ARG A 110 4.22 14.74 -3.03
C ARG A 110 2.86 14.40 -3.62
N ILE A 111 1.86 15.24 -3.32
CA ILE A 111 0.51 15.08 -3.88
C ILE A 111 0.54 15.25 -5.40
N GLN A 112 1.22 16.28 -5.91
CA GLN A 112 1.35 16.50 -7.35
C GLN A 112 2.02 15.33 -8.05
N ASN A 113 3.09 14.80 -7.46
CA ASN A 113 3.79 13.64 -8.00
C ASN A 113 2.88 12.41 -8.03
N PHE A 114 2.11 12.20 -6.97
CA PHE A 114 1.14 11.11 -6.90
C PHE A 114 0.10 11.25 -8.02
N LEU A 115 -0.48 12.42 -8.18
CA LEU A 115 -1.48 12.68 -9.23
C LEU A 115 -0.91 12.46 -10.63
N SER A 116 0.33 12.92 -10.83
CA SER A 116 1.01 12.77 -12.12
C SER A 116 1.23 11.29 -12.47
N GLU A 117 1.65 10.50 -11.49
CA GLU A 117 1.90 9.07 -11.69
C GLU A 117 0.61 8.29 -11.98
N PHE A 118 -0.48 8.64 -11.31
CA PHE A 118 -1.72 7.87 -11.39
C PHE A 118 -2.79 8.49 -12.30
N ALA A 119 -2.44 9.50 -13.09
CA ALA A 119 -3.37 10.08 -14.04
C ALA A 119 -3.98 9.05 -15.02
N PRO A 120 -3.21 8.12 -15.60
CA PRO A 120 -3.80 7.08 -16.46
C PRO A 120 -4.73 6.13 -15.68
N ALA A 121 -4.37 5.75 -14.46
CA ALA A 121 -5.21 4.90 -13.62
C ALA A 121 -6.51 5.62 -13.24
N LYS A 122 -6.44 6.93 -13.02
CA LYS A 122 -7.61 7.77 -12.77
C LYS A 122 -8.61 7.68 -13.93
N ALA A 123 -8.13 7.75 -15.16
CA ALA A 123 -8.99 7.67 -16.33
C ALA A 123 -9.70 6.32 -16.42
N GLU A 124 -9.01 5.22 -16.15
CA GLU A 124 -9.60 3.89 -16.11
C GLU A 124 -10.65 3.77 -15.01
N ILE A 125 -10.34 4.30 -13.84
CA ILE A 125 -11.24 4.27 -12.69
C ILE A 125 -12.52 5.06 -13.00
N GLU A 126 -12.40 6.22 -13.63
CA GLU A 126 -13.54 7.07 -13.97
C GLU A 126 -14.50 6.42 -14.96
N THR A 127 -14.03 5.52 -15.83
CA THR A 127 -14.89 4.79 -16.75
C THR A 127 -15.67 3.67 -16.05
N THR A 128 -15.17 3.15 -14.96
CA THR A 128 -15.81 2.05 -14.23
C THR A 128 -16.48 2.49 -12.94
N ASN A 129 -16.01 3.56 -12.32
CA ASN A 129 -16.49 4.01 -11.02
C ASN A 129 -16.22 5.52 -10.87
N ASN A 130 -17.03 6.32 -11.50
CA ASN A 130 -16.77 7.75 -11.67
C ASN A 130 -17.23 8.64 -10.49
N LYS A 131 -17.09 8.18 -9.26
CA LYS A 131 -17.50 8.98 -8.10
C LYS A 131 -16.33 9.38 -7.21
N GLY A 132 -15.41 8.46 -6.97
CA GLY A 132 -14.42 8.62 -5.94
C GLY A 132 -13.28 9.57 -6.27
N TRP A 133 -13.01 9.81 -7.54
CA TRP A 133 -11.84 10.56 -7.97
C TRP A 133 -12.16 11.87 -8.65
N SER A 134 -13.35 12.43 -8.40
CA SER A 134 -13.80 13.66 -9.05
C SER A 134 -12.86 14.84 -8.81
N HIS A 135 -12.23 14.91 -7.65
CA HIS A 135 -11.29 15.98 -7.32
C HIS A 135 -9.98 15.94 -8.12
N LEU A 136 -9.69 14.85 -8.82
CA LEU A 136 -8.51 14.73 -9.67
C LEU A 136 -8.74 15.33 -11.07
N LYS A 137 -9.98 15.59 -11.45
CA LYS A 137 -10.31 16.03 -12.81
C LYS A 137 -9.80 17.42 -13.16
N ASN A 138 -9.50 18.23 -12.18
CA ASN A 138 -9.11 19.63 -12.37
C ASN A 138 -7.58 19.83 -12.37
N ASP A 139 -6.83 18.78 -12.38
CA ASP A 139 -5.36 18.85 -12.32
C ASP A 139 -4.67 18.84 -13.71
#